data_0f0e4c187a5c77d090bb4e1316b00a0f
#
_entry.id   0f0e4c187a5c77d090bb4e1316b00a0f
#
_cell.length_a   1.000
_cell.length_b   1.000
_cell.length_c   1.000
_cell.angle_alpha   90.00
_cell.angle_beta   90.00
_cell.angle_gamma   90.00
#
_symmetry.space_group_name_H-M   'P 1'
#
loop_
_entity.id
_entity.type
_entity.pdbx_description
1 polymer ?
#
loop_
_entity_poly.entity_id
_entity_poly.type
_entity_poly.pdbx_seq_one_letter_code
_entity_poly.pdbx_strand_id
1 'polypeptide(L)'
;EEMEAYNYPYGINYVFSGFLVCKNQNCKNVISVIGNVLKDIQTGYQLPNGQYVEECISEYNPKYFYPPLKTIDISKKVTEKVTEQLNLSFSHFFNDLSSCSNRIRNSIELILDDLKAPKKFKDKNQKLKPFKTLNHRILNYHKKTKNRKITNYLLAIKIIGNEGSHVGNIDLSDVLDAYEFLELILD
;
A
#
# COMPACT_ATOMS: atom_id res chain seq x y z
N GLU A 1 -22.34 11.56 48.25
CA GLU A 1 -22.48 10.49 47.24
C GLU A 1 -21.34 10.66 46.26
N GLU A 2 -20.32 9.79 46.39
CA GLU A 2 -19.19 9.71 45.47
C GLU A 2 -19.71 9.21 44.13
N MET A 3 -19.59 10.05 43.09
CA MET A 3 -19.73 9.56 41.71
C MET A 3 -18.65 8.51 41.47
N GLU A 4 -19.02 7.25 41.41
CA GLU A 4 -18.16 6.22 40.86
C GLU A 4 -17.80 6.66 39.44
N ALA A 5 -16.53 7.11 39.25
CA ALA A 5 -15.96 7.30 37.95
C ALA A 5 -16.06 5.95 37.24
N TYR A 6 -16.87 5.85 36.22
CA TYR A 6 -16.90 4.71 35.31
C TYR A 6 -15.52 4.61 34.72
N ASN A 7 -14.69 3.78 35.33
CA ASN A 7 -13.43 3.36 34.73
C ASN A 7 -13.76 2.58 33.48
N TYR A 8 -13.84 3.26 32.36
CA TYR A 8 -13.69 2.59 31.07
C TYR A 8 -12.36 1.86 31.11
N PRO A 9 -12.33 0.54 30.88
CA PRO A 9 -11.08 -0.19 30.98
C PRO A 9 -10.13 0.35 29.89
N TYR A 10 -9.23 1.22 30.30
CA TYR A 10 -8.09 1.63 29.51
C TYR A 10 -7.35 0.37 29.09
N GLY A 11 -7.31 0.08 27.78
CA GLY A 11 -6.55 -1.04 27.23
C GLY A 11 -7.38 -2.13 26.52
N ILE A 12 -8.70 -2.00 26.40
CA ILE A 12 -9.45 -2.93 25.54
C ILE A 12 -9.35 -2.47 24.09
N ASN A 13 -8.60 -3.23 23.28
CA ASN A 13 -8.61 -3.07 21.84
C ASN A 13 -9.87 -3.72 21.26
N TYR A 14 -10.79 -2.93 20.77
CA TYR A 14 -11.94 -3.42 20.05
C TYR A 14 -11.54 -3.77 18.62
N VAL A 15 -11.99 -4.92 18.15
CA VAL A 15 -11.83 -5.36 16.76
C VAL A 15 -13.19 -5.56 16.12
N PHE A 16 -13.27 -5.36 14.82
CA PHE A 16 -14.46 -5.68 14.05
C PHE A 16 -14.12 -6.61 12.90
N SER A 17 -15.08 -7.37 12.47
CA SER A 17 -15.05 -8.12 11.22
C SER A 17 -16.40 -8.02 10.53
N GLY A 18 -16.39 -8.05 9.20
CA GLY A 18 -17.63 -7.93 8.44
C GLY A 18 -17.41 -8.17 6.95
N PHE A 19 -18.47 -7.88 6.19
CA PHE A 19 -18.44 -7.99 4.75
C PHE A 19 -18.85 -6.66 4.12
N LEU A 20 -18.13 -6.25 3.07
CA LEU A 20 -18.48 -5.16 2.19
C LEU A 20 -19.04 -5.75 0.90
N VAL A 21 -20.18 -5.25 0.47
CA VAL A 21 -20.80 -5.64 -0.79
C VAL A 21 -20.75 -4.47 -1.75
N CYS A 22 -20.20 -4.71 -2.94
CA CYS A 22 -20.16 -3.68 -3.97
C CYS A 22 -21.58 -3.27 -4.39
N LYS A 23 -21.88 -1.98 -4.31
CA LYS A 23 -23.20 -1.45 -4.71
C LYS A 23 -23.40 -1.41 -6.22
N ASN A 24 -22.35 -1.59 -7.02
CA ASN A 24 -22.46 -1.69 -8.46
C ASN A 24 -23.19 -3.01 -8.82
N GLN A 25 -24.34 -2.90 -9.46
CA GLN A 25 -25.21 -4.03 -9.82
C GLN A 25 -24.52 -5.08 -10.70
N ASN A 26 -23.52 -4.66 -11.49
CA ASN A 26 -22.76 -5.54 -12.35
C ASN A 26 -21.55 -6.21 -11.66
N CYS A 27 -21.14 -5.72 -10.49
CA CYS A 27 -19.98 -6.22 -9.77
C CYS A 27 -20.36 -7.29 -8.75
N LYS A 28 -21.25 -6.95 -7.81
CA LYS A 28 -21.73 -7.80 -6.70
C LYS A 28 -20.61 -8.49 -5.89
N ASN A 29 -19.37 -8.03 -5.98
CA ASN A 29 -18.27 -8.60 -5.23
C ASN A 29 -18.49 -8.42 -3.74
N VAL A 30 -18.18 -9.47 -2.98
CA VAL A 30 -18.18 -9.47 -1.52
C VAL A 30 -16.74 -9.52 -1.05
N ILE A 31 -16.40 -8.64 -0.13
CA ILE A 31 -15.04 -8.51 0.43
C ILE A 31 -15.15 -8.62 1.94
N SER A 32 -14.40 -9.54 2.53
CA SER A 32 -14.25 -9.61 3.98
C SER A 32 -13.36 -8.48 4.47
N VAL A 33 -13.70 -7.89 5.60
CA VAL A 33 -12.92 -6.83 6.23
C VAL A 33 -12.72 -7.11 7.70
N ILE A 34 -11.52 -6.82 8.19
CA ILE A 34 -11.15 -6.88 9.61
C ILE A 34 -10.39 -5.60 9.96
N GLY A 35 -10.61 -5.07 11.15
CA GLY A 35 -9.92 -3.88 11.63
C GLY A 35 -10.13 -3.60 13.10
N ASN A 36 -9.62 -2.46 13.54
CA ASN A 36 -9.75 -1.97 14.89
C ASN A 36 -10.92 -0.98 14.99
N VAL A 37 -11.54 -0.92 16.16
CA VAL A 37 -12.53 0.10 16.49
C VAL A 37 -11.94 1.01 17.55
N LEU A 38 -11.88 2.30 17.25
CA LEU A 38 -11.62 3.34 18.24
C LEU A 38 -12.97 3.83 18.75
N LYS A 39 -13.13 3.80 20.06
CA LYS A 39 -14.27 4.40 20.72
C LYS A 39 -13.84 5.70 21.36
N ASP A 40 -14.46 6.78 20.96
CA ASP A 40 -14.24 8.10 21.55
C ASP A 40 -15.53 8.64 22.12
N ILE A 41 -15.46 9.24 23.31
CA ILE A 41 -16.58 9.93 23.94
C ILE A 41 -16.48 11.37 23.47
N GLN A 42 -17.23 11.70 22.44
CA GLN A 42 -17.03 13.02 21.82
C GLN A 42 -17.86 14.13 22.40
N THR A 43 -18.99 13.96 22.99
CA THR A 43 -19.70 15.07 23.65
C THR A 43 -20.91 14.57 24.42
N GLY A 44 -21.03 15.03 25.65
CA GLY A 44 -22.29 14.90 26.37
C GLY A 44 -23.16 16.12 26.13
N TYR A 45 -24.44 15.94 25.99
CA TYR A 45 -25.42 17.02 26.02
C TYR A 45 -26.45 16.77 27.13
N GLN A 46 -26.90 17.88 27.71
CA GLN A 46 -27.92 17.81 28.78
C GLN A 46 -29.33 17.88 28.19
N LEU A 47 -30.10 16.86 28.48
CA LEU A 47 -31.53 16.86 28.12
C LEU A 47 -32.30 17.92 28.91
N PRO A 48 -33.49 18.38 28.44
CA PRO A 48 -34.33 19.36 29.17
C PRO A 48 -34.73 18.94 30.58
N ASN A 49 -34.68 17.64 30.86
CA ASN A 49 -34.98 17.07 32.19
C ASN A 49 -33.76 17.09 33.14
N GLY A 50 -32.61 17.67 32.70
CA GLY A 50 -31.38 17.71 33.48
C GLY A 50 -30.48 16.48 33.37
N GLN A 51 -30.90 15.44 32.66
CA GLN A 51 -30.14 14.22 32.47
C GLN A 51 -29.01 14.46 31.45
N TYR A 52 -27.77 14.03 31.78
CA TYR A 52 -26.64 14.11 30.89
C TYR A 52 -26.56 12.83 30.02
N VAL A 53 -26.45 12.99 28.73
CA VAL A 53 -26.31 11.89 27.77
C VAL A 53 -24.94 12.01 27.10
N GLU A 54 -24.12 10.97 27.22
CA GLU A 54 -22.86 10.85 26.53
C GLU A 54 -23.06 10.16 25.18
N GLU A 55 -22.58 10.76 24.11
CA GLU A 55 -22.60 10.17 22.77
C GLU A 55 -21.25 9.52 22.50
N CYS A 56 -21.26 8.19 22.35
CA CYS A 56 -20.07 7.43 21.98
C CYS A 56 -19.99 7.27 20.47
N ILE A 57 -18.99 7.85 19.86
CA ILE A 57 -18.70 7.65 18.44
C ILE A 57 -17.71 6.48 18.30
N SER A 58 -18.03 5.54 17.40
CA SER A 58 -17.15 4.44 17.05
C SER A 58 -16.55 4.71 15.69
N GLU A 59 -15.22 4.84 15.63
CA GLU A 59 -14.46 4.96 14.39
C GLU A 59 -13.91 3.59 14.01
N TYR A 60 -14.28 3.13 12.82
CA TYR A 60 -13.82 1.85 12.28
C TYR A 60 -12.59 2.06 11.42
N ASN A 61 -11.47 1.49 11.84
CA ASN A 61 -10.21 1.55 11.13
C ASN A 61 -9.89 0.19 10.50
N PRO A 62 -10.24 -0.02 9.21
CA PRO A 62 -9.99 -1.29 8.53
C PRO A 62 -8.50 -1.51 8.33
N LYS A 63 -8.06 -2.76 8.51
CA LYS A 63 -6.65 -3.17 8.37
C LYS A 63 -6.44 -4.24 7.31
N TYR A 64 -7.39 -5.13 7.13
CA TYR A 64 -7.26 -6.26 6.21
C TYR A 64 -8.53 -6.43 5.39
N PHE A 65 -8.32 -6.67 4.10
CA PHE A 65 -9.38 -6.97 3.13
C PHE A 65 -9.08 -8.28 2.42
N TYR A 66 -10.10 -9.14 2.22
CA TYR A 66 -9.97 -10.34 1.42
C TYR A 66 -11.17 -10.54 0.49
N PRO A 67 -10.93 -10.65 -0.84
CA PRO A 67 -9.65 -10.39 -1.50
C PRO A 67 -9.16 -8.97 -1.31
N PRO A 68 -7.83 -8.69 -1.50
CA PRO A 68 -7.29 -7.35 -1.35
C PRO A 68 -7.98 -6.34 -2.27
N LEU A 69 -8.18 -5.12 -1.77
CA LEU A 69 -8.67 -4.02 -2.59
C LEU A 69 -7.57 -3.60 -3.58
N LYS A 70 -7.89 -3.62 -4.86
CA LYS A 70 -6.95 -3.16 -5.88
C LYS A 70 -6.87 -1.64 -5.85
N THR A 71 -5.66 -1.12 -5.71
CA THR A 71 -5.39 0.33 -5.70
C THR A 71 -5.27 0.88 -7.12
N ILE A 72 -4.79 0.05 -8.06
CA ILE A 72 -4.68 0.38 -9.49
C ILE A 72 -5.20 -0.78 -10.34
N ASP A 73 -5.59 -0.47 -11.57
CA ASP A 73 -5.90 -1.49 -12.57
C ASP A 73 -4.61 -2.04 -13.20
N ILE A 74 -4.50 -3.36 -13.23
CA ILE A 74 -3.35 -4.03 -13.83
C ILE A 74 -3.74 -4.48 -15.24
N SER A 75 -3.03 -3.97 -16.24
CA SER A 75 -3.21 -4.36 -17.63
C SER A 75 -3.02 -5.87 -17.82
N LYS A 76 -3.86 -6.51 -18.62
CA LYS A 76 -3.75 -7.94 -18.97
C LYS A 76 -2.46 -8.31 -19.70
N LYS A 77 -1.70 -7.32 -20.16
CA LYS A 77 -0.38 -7.51 -20.82
C LYS A 77 0.75 -7.73 -19.82
N VAL A 78 0.50 -7.42 -18.55
CA VAL A 78 1.49 -7.56 -17.46
C VAL A 78 1.66 -9.02 -17.12
N THR A 79 2.89 -9.47 -16.90
CA THR A 79 3.17 -10.87 -16.56
C THR A 79 2.60 -11.24 -15.19
N GLU A 80 2.29 -12.53 -15.01
CA GLU A 80 1.74 -13.07 -13.76
C GLU A 80 2.64 -12.74 -12.56
N LYS A 81 3.96 -12.81 -12.72
CA LYS A 81 4.91 -12.51 -11.64
C LYS A 81 4.82 -11.07 -11.14
N VAL A 82 4.65 -10.10 -12.05
CA VAL A 82 4.42 -8.70 -11.68
C VAL A 82 3.07 -8.57 -10.98
N THR A 83 2.03 -9.19 -11.55
CA THR A 83 0.67 -9.18 -10.98
C THR A 83 0.64 -9.74 -9.56
N GLU A 84 1.37 -10.84 -9.29
CA GLU A 84 1.50 -11.41 -7.94
C GLU A 84 2.12 -10.42 -6.95
N GLN A 85 3.23 -9.75 -7.32
CA GLN A 85 3.86 -8.76 -6.44
C GLN A 85 2.92 -7.56 -6.17
N LEU A 86 2.16 -7.12 -7.17
CA LEU A 86 1.20 -6.04 -7.00
C LEU A 86 0.02 -6.48 -6.12
N ASN A 87 -0.51 -7.69 -6.28
CA ASN A 87 -1.55 -8.22 -5.40
C ASN A 87 -1.07 -8.34 -3.94
N LEU A 88 0.19 -8.74 -3.72
CA LEU A 88 0.80 -8.73 -2.40
C LEU A 88 0.95 -7.30 -1.86
N SER A 89 1.29 -6.31 -2.68
CA SER A 89 1.33 -4.92 -2.24
C SER A 89 -0.05 -4.42 -1.81
N PHE A 90 -1.10 -4.73 -2.56
CA PHE A 90 -2.48 -4.37 -2.19
C PHE A 90 -2.91 -4.96 -0.85
N SER A 91 -2.48 -6.19 -0.53
CA SER A 91 -2.80 -6.81 0.77
C SER A 91 -2.14 -6.11 1.96
N HIS A 92 -1.04 -5.38 1.73
CA HIS A 92 -0.33 -4.63 2.75
C HIS A 92 -0.74 -3.16 2.86
N PHE A 93 -1.45 -2.63 1.88
CA PHE A 93 -1.72 -1.20 1.76
C PHE A 93 -2.38 -0.57 2.99
N PHE A 94 -3.31 -1.27 3.64
CA PHE A 94 -4.04 -0.75 4.80
C PHE A 94 -3.40 -1.08 6.15
N ASN A 95 -2.46 -2.01 6.20
CA ASN A 95 -1.89 -2.49 7.46
C ASN A 95 -0.39 -2.22 7.64
N ASP A 96 0.36 -2.19 6.53
CA ASP A 96 1.82 -2.07 6.56
C ASP A 96 2.33 -1.40 5.28
N LEU A 97 2.43 -0.07 5.31
CA LEU A 97 2.90 0.72 4.17
C LEU A 97 4.35 0.41 3.79
N SER A 98 5.17 0.02 4.78
CA SER A 98 6.57 -0.38 4.54
C SER A 98 6.65 -1.67 3.72
N SER A 99 5.90 -2.68 4.11
CA SER A 99 5.79 -3.93 3.33
C SER A 99 5.14 -3.70 1.97
N CYS A 100 4.12 -2.84 1.90
CA CYS A 100 3.48 -2.44 0.64
C CYS A 100 4.50 -1.85 -0.33
N SER A 101 5.22 -0.82 0.08
CA SER A 101 6.22 -0.13 -0.76
C SER A 101 7.36 -1.04 -1.18
N ASN A 102 7.79 -1.96 -0.30
CA ASN A 102 8.81 -2.94 -0.64
C ASN A 102 8.32 -3.92 -1.73
N ARG A 103 7.05 -4.35 -1.68
CA ARG A 103 6.45 -5.18 -2.74
C ARG A 103 6.36 -4.42 -4.06
N ILE A 104 5.97 -3.15 -4.03
CA ILE A 104 6.00 -2.27 -5.20
C ILE A 104 7.42 -2.18 -5.77
N ARG A 105 8.42 -1.95 -4.92
CA ARG A 105 9.82 -1.91 -5.35
C ARG A 105 10.28 -3.23 -5.99
N ASN A 106 9.88 -4.37 -5.42
CA ASN A 106 10.23 -5.68 -5.98
C ASN A 106 9.60 -5.90 -7.35
N SER A 107 8.40 -5.36 -7.61
CA SER A 107 7.77 -5.43 -8.92
C SER A 107 8.60 -4.73 -10.01
N ILE A 108 9.38 -3.68 -9.68
CA ILE A 108 10.24 -2.99 -10.65
C ILE A 108 11.29 -3.93 -11.29
N GLU A 109 11.86 -4.85 -10.52
CA GLU A 109 12.83 -5.79 -11.06
C GLU A 109 12.19 -6.71 -12.11
N LEU A 110 10.95 -7.12 -11.88
CA LEU A 110 10.16 -7.92 -12.81
C LEU A 110 9.70 -7.11 -14.02
N ILE A 111 9.25 -5.87 -13.81
CA ILE A 111 8.91 -4.94 -14.90
C ILE A 111 10.12 -4.71 -15.79
N LEU A 112 11.32 -4.54 -15.23
CA LEU A 112 12.54 -4.44 -16.03
C LEU A 112 12.86 -5.73 -16.81
N ASP A 113 12.43 -6.90 -16.31
CA ASP A 113 12.51 -8.16 -17.06
C ASP A 113 11.54 -8.14 -18.26
N ASP A 114 10.31 -7.73 -18.04
CA ASP A 114 9.29 -7.61 -19.08
C ASP A 114 9.69 -6.58 -20.16
N LEU A 115 10.30 -5.47 -19.74
CA LEU A 115 10.90 -4.47 -20.63
C LEU A 115 12.20 -4.95 -21.31
N LYS A 116 12.60 -6.24 -21.11
CA LYS A 116 13.82 -6.84 -21.65
C LYS A 116 15.09 -6.06 -21.29
N ALA A 117 15.09 -5.38 -20.14
CA ALA A 117 16.26 -4.72 -19.62
C ALA A 117 17.31 -5.74 -19.18
N PRO A 118 18.59 -5.59 -19.58
CA PRO A 118 19.62 -6.56 -19.25
C PRO A 118 19.76 -6.78 -17.74
N LYS A 119 19.99 -8.03 -17.35
CA LYS A 119 20.32 -8.42 -15.96
C LYS A 119 21.82 -8.32 -15.67
N LYS A 120 22.64 -8.26 -16.72
CA LYS A 120 24.09 -8.25 -16.63
C LYS A 120 24.66 -7.16 -17.53
N PHE A 121 25.83 -6.68 -17.18
CA PHE A 121 26.63 -5.75 -17.97
C PHE A 121 28.02 -6.33 -18.24
N LYS A 122 28.69 -5.87 -19.30
CA LYS A 122 30.08 -6.17 -19.53
C LYS A 122 30.98 -5.21 -18.76
N ASP A 123 31.87 -5.74 -17.94
CA ASP A 123 32.87 -4.94 -17.23
C ASP A 123 34.00 -4.48 -18.18
N LYS A 124 35.00 -3.79 -17.63
CA LYS A 124 36.15 -3.30 -18.39
C LYS A 124 36.93 -4.43 -19.12
N ASN A 125 36.85 -5.65 -18.58
CA ASN A 125 37.50 -6.85 -19.13
C ASN A 125 36.55 -7.69 -20.01
N GLN A 126 35.42 -7.10 -20.49
CA GLN A 126 34.40 -7.76 -21.30
C GLN A 126 33.70 -8.96 -20.62
N LYS A 127 33.90 -9.15 -19.31
CA LYS A 127 33.22 -10.21 -18.52
C LYS A 127 31.80 -9.78 -18.15
N LEU A 128 30.84 -10.70 -18.33
CA LEU A 128 29.47 -10.49 -17.95
C LEU A 128 29.33 -10.56 -16.42
N LYS A 129 28.90 -9.46 -15.80
CA LYS A 129 28.62 -9.36 -14.36
C LYS A 129 27.18 -8.89 -14.10
N PRO A 130 26.52 -9.39 -13.05
CA PRO A 130 25.21 -8.87 -12.66
C PRO A 130 25.32 -7.41 -12.19
N PHE A 131 24.25 -6.66 -12.33
CA PHE A 131 24.18 -5.34 -11.71
C PHE A 131 24.20 -5.47 -10.19
N LYS A 132 24.98 -4.63 -9.52
CA LYS A 132 25.09 -4.63 -8.06
C LYS A 132 23.83 -4.05 -7.37
N THR A 133 23.14 -3.17 -8.05
CA THR A 133 21.96 -2.46 -7.51
C THR A 133 20.90 -2.29 -8.58
N LEU A 134 19.63 -2.20 -8.14
CA LEU A 134 18.51 -1.87 -9.00
C LEU A 134 18.73 -0.51 -9.71
N ASN A 135 19.30 0.47 -9.00
CA ASN A 135 19.65 1.77 -9.59
C ASN A 135 20.54 1.65 -10.85
N HIS A 136 21.59 0.85 -10.77
CA HIS A 136 22.47 0.64 -11.93
C HIS A 136 21.75 -0.05 -13.09
N ARG A 137 20.82 -0.96 -12.79
CA ARG A 137 20.01 -1.62 -13.81
C ARG A 137 19.08 -0.65 -14.51
N ILE A 138 18.38 0.22 -13.75
CA ILE A 138 17.49 1.28 -14.28
C ILE A 138 18.29 2.25 -15.16
N LEU A 139 19.45 2.73 -14.70
CA LEU A 139 20.29 3.63 -15.48
C LEU A 139 20.85 2.97 -16.76
N ASN A 140 21.12 1.67 -16.73
CA ASN A 140 21.51 0.94 -17.95
C ASN A 140 20.34 0.82 -18.94
N TYR A 141 19.13 0.57 -18.46
CA TYR A 141 17.92 0.62 -19.28
C TYR A 141 17.79 1.98 -19.97
N HIS A 142 17.95 3.09 -19.22
CA HIS A 142 17.93 4.44 -19.78
C HIS A 142 18.97 4.64 -20.88
N LYS A 143 20.22 4.21 -20.66
CA LYS A 143 21.31 4.34 -21.66
C LYS A 143 20.93 3.68 -22.99
N LYS A 144 20.22 2.54 -22.94
CA LYS A 144 19.83 1.77 -24.13
C LYS A 144 18.60 2.31 -24.82
N THR A 145 17.57 2.68 -24.06
CA THR A 145 16.27 3.05 -24.62
C THR A 145 16.09 4.55 -24.82
N LYS A 146 16.87 5.37 -24.10
CA LYS A 146 16.69 6.83 -23.99
C LYS A 146 15.30 7.23 -23.48
N ASN A 147 14.51 6.30 -22.93
CA ASN A 147 13.21 6.57 -22.38
C ASN A 147 13.34 7.22 -21.01
N ARG A 148 13.41 8.56 -21.01
CA ARG A 148 13.57 9.37 -19.79
C ARG A 148 12.34 9.27 -18.87
N LYS A 149 11.14 9.25 -19.45
CA LYS A 149 9.87 9.24 -18.70
C LYS A 149 9.79 8.00 -17.82
N ILE A 150 9.83 6.81 -18.41
CA ILE A 150 9.81 5.52 -17.67
C ILE A 150 10.98 5.42 -16.69
N THR A 151 12.17 5.86 -17.09
CA THR A 151 13.33 5.84 -16.20
C THR A 151 13.11 6.64 -14.93
N ASN A 152 12.54 7.85 -15.04
CA ASN A 152 12.27 8.69 -13.88
C ASN A 152 11.25 8.05 -12.95
N TYR A 153 10.17 7.45 -13.47
CA TYR A 153 9.19 6.74 -12.67
C TYR A 153 9.80 5.54 -11.93
N LEU A 154 10.59 4.71 -12.62
CA LEU A 154 11.29 3.59 -11.99
C LEU A 154 12.25 4.05 -10.88
N LEU A 155 12.92 5.18 -11.06
CA LEU A 155 13.81 5.75 -10.03
C LEU A 155 13.02 6.29 -8.84
N ALA A 156 11.90 6.98 -9.07
CA ALA A 156 11.04 7.49 -8.01
C ALA A 156 10.48 6.32 -7.14
N ILE A 157 9.90 5.31 -7.76
CA ILE A 157 9.38 4.13 -7.05
C ILE A 157 10.52 3.43 -6.28
N LYS A 158 11.73 3.32 -6.87
CA LYS A 158 12.87 2.73 -6.17
C LYS A 158 13.23 3.51 -4.89
N ILE A 159 13.14 4.85 -4.92
CA ILE A 159 13.42 5.71 -3.75
C ILE A 159 12.37 5.42 -2.67
N ILE A 160 11.09 5.54 -3.00
CA ILE A 160 9.97 5.28 -2.09
C ILE A 160 10.09 3.89 -1.45
N GLY A 161 10.33 2.85 -2.26
CA GLY A 161 10.47 1.49 -1.77
C GLY A 161 11.72 1.25 -0.91
N ASN A 162 12.79 2.04 -1.08
CA ASN A 162 13.94 1.97 -0.21
C ASN A 162 13.65 2.59 1.16
N GLU A 163 12.91 3.69 1.22
CA GLU A 163 12.49 4.32 2.48
C GLU A 163 11.62 3.37 3.30
N GLY A 164 10.71 2.62 2.68
CA GLY A 164 9.96 1.56 3.33
C GLY A 164 10.80 0.40 3.86
N SER A 165 12.04 0.20 3.36
CA SER A 165 12.95 -0.84 3.86
C SER A 165 13.82 -0.37 5.04
N HIS A 166 13.86 0.91 5.33
CA HIS A 166 14.49 1.49 6.51
C HIS A 166 13.42 1.85 7.53
N VAL A 167 13.81 1.99 8.80
CA VAL A 167 12.93 2.48 9.87
C VAL A 167 12.68 3.98 9.63
N GLY A 168 11.98 4.30 8.57
CA GLY A 168 11.72 5.64 8.08
C GLY A 168 10.21 5.86 7.89
N ASN A 169 9.84 7.09 7.84
CA ASN A 169 8.47 7.54 7.78
C ASN A 169 7.95 7.47 6.33
N ILE A 170 7.62 6.26 5.86
CA ILE A 170 6.82 6.16 4.64
C ILE A 170 5.37 6.45 5.01
N ASP A 171 4.76 7.38 4.34
CA ASP A 171 3.37 7.71 4.53
C ASP A 171 2.46 7.19 3.40
N LEU A 172 1.17 7.41 3.56
CA LEU A 172 0.17 6.95 2.59
C LEU A 172 0.35 7.64 1.24
N SER A 173 0.74 8.92 1.22
CA SER A 173 0.90 9.68 -0.03
C SER A 173 2.06 9.14 -0.85
N ASP A 174 3.17 8.76 -0.22
CA ASP A 174 4.32 8.15 -0.90
C ASP A 174 3.93 6.86 -1.63
N VAL A 175 3.14 6.01 -0.94
CA VAL A 175 2.69 4.74 -1.53
C VAL A 175 1.70 4.96 -2.67
N LEU A 176 0.81 5.95 -2.55
CA LEU A 176 -0.11 6.32 -3.63
C LEU A 176 0.64 6.86 -4.85
N ASP A 177 1.64 7.72 -4.66
CA ASP A 177 2.52 8.20 -5.72
C ASP A 177 3.24 7.04 -6.43
N ALA A 178 3.72 6.05 -5.65
CA ALA A 178 4.36 4.87 -6.23
C ALA A 178 3.38 4.06 -7.10
N TYR A 179 2.12 3.94 -6.72
CA TYR A 179 1.09 3.30 -7.53
C TYR A 179 0.76 4.11 -8.79
N GLU A 180 0.65 5.43 -8.70
CA GLU A 180 0.43 6.29 -9.87
C GLU A 180 1.58 6.13 -10.88
N PHE A 181 2.83 6.14 -10.42
CA PHE A 181 3.97 5.91 -11.30
C PHE A 181 3.98 4.51 -11.91
N LEU A 182 3.54 3.48 -11.16
CA LEU A 182 3.38 2.14 -11.71
C LEU A 182 2.34 2.09 -12.83
N GLU A 183 1.17 2.68 -12.61
CA GLU A 183 0.12 2.74 -13.62
C GLU A 183 0.63 3.37 -14.92
N LEU A 184 1.36 4.50 -14.81
CA LEU A 184 1.98 5.19 -15.95
C LEU A 184 3.12 4.38 -16.65
N ILE A 185 3.66 3.35 -16.01
CA ILE A 185 4.65 2.44 -16.61
C ILE A 185 3.97 1.25 -17.30
N LEU A 186 2.84 0.81 -16.75
CA LEU A 186 2.16 -0.43 -17.18
C LEU A 186 1.15 -0.20 -18.32
N ASP A 187 0.77 1.05 -18.61
CA ASP A 187 -0.01 1.49 -19.78
C ASP A 187 0.84 1.46 -21.07
#